data_dc07dd8cb3f3b3429022f73e5564012d
#
_entry.id   dc07dd8cb3f3b3429022f73e5564012d
#
_cell.length_a   1.000
_cell.length_b   1.000
_cell.length_c   1.000
_cell.angle_alpha   90.00
_cell.angle_beta   90.00
_cell.angle_gamma   90.00
#
_symmetry.space_group_name_H-M   'P 1'
#
loop_
_entity.id
_entity.type
_entity.pdbx_description
1 polymer ?
#
loop_
_entity_poly.entity_id
_entity_poly.type
_entity_poly.pdbx_seq_one_letter_code
_entity_poly.pdbx_strand_id
1 'polypeptide(L)'
;NYADATSMKEAVVYDMYRYLGVDASLYNYAELSLNGEYLGVYLALEAVEESFLLRNYGTGDGNLYKPDSMKMGGGAKGAIGGEPPKPGEKDAFPNGDMDRGEGMPDFADGMPPGGEDSGLEEGDERKKTARGKMPDGGPSMGGGNGANLNYTDEELSSYSDIWDGEVTDTGKADHSRVVTALKNIGGGTDLEKYLDVDNLLKYMAVHAFSVNLDSLSGNMAHNYYLYEYNGMLNILPWDYNLAFGGMNMGPENDASEVVNDAVDTPFAGTTFFDGLLENETYLSRYHEYLNQLAQEYVL
;
A
#
# COMPACT_ATOMS: atom_id res chain seq x y z
N ASN A 1 -4.79 -4.96 -17.21
CA ASN A 1 -4.90 -4.16 -15.99
C ASN A 1 -5.87 -3.00 -16.21
N TYR A 2 -6.94 -2.91 -15.43
CA TYR A 2 -8.04 -1.95 -15.64
C TYR A 2 -7.58 -0.49 -15.49
N ALA A 3 -6.68 -0.21 -14.57
CA ALA A 3 -6.25 1.15 -14.23
C ALA A 3 -4.92 1.57 -14.87
N ASP A 4 -4.26 0.67 -15.59
CA ASP A 4 -3.01 0.93 -16.29
C ASP A 4 -3.14 0.62 -17.79
N ALA A 5 -3.49 1.62 -18.58
CA ALA A 5 -3.62 1.50 -20.04
C ALA A 5 -2.30 1.13 -20.73
N THR A 6 -1.17 1.32 -20.07
CA THR A 6 0.15 0.99 -20.60
C THR A 6 0.56 -0.46 -20.30
N SER A 7 -0.03 -1.06 -19.24
CA SER A 7 0.41 -2.34 -18.65
C SER A 7 1.89 -2.35 -18.23
N MET A 8 2.48 -1.18 -17.97
CA MET A 8 3.89 -1.01 -17.64
C MET A 8 4.15 -0.45 -16.25
N LYS A 9 3.18 0.24 -15.62
CA LYS A 9 3.39 0.94 -14.35
C LYS A 9 3.98 0.00 -13.28
N GLU A 10 3.34 -1.11 -13.08
CA GLU A 10 3.76 -2.10 -12.09
C GLU A 10 5.13 -2.71 -12.42
N ALA A 11 5.39 -3.05 -13.68
CA ALA A 11 6.68 -3.56 -14.10
C ALA A 11 7.82 -2.55 -13.86
N VAL A 12 7.59 -1.27 -14.16
CA VAL A 12 8.58 -0.20 -13.93
C VAL A 12 8.86 -0.03 -12.44
N VAL A 13 7.83 -0.06 -11.60
CA VAL A 13 8.03 0.07 -10.14
C VAL A 13 8.77 -1.13 -9.56
N TYR A 14 8.45 -2.36 -9.98
CA TYR A 14 9.21 -3.54 -9.56
C TYR A 14 10.65 -3.52 -10.08
N ASP A 15 10.92 -2.91 -11.25
CA ASP A 15 12.29 -2.71 -11.73
C ASP A 15 13.06 -1.70 -10.86
N MET A 16 12.41 -0.62 -10.42
CA MET A 16 13.00 0.34 -9.47
C MET A 16 13.33 -0.34 -8.13
N TYR A 17 12.43 -1.16 -7.60
CA TYR A 17 12.68 -1.96 -6.40
C TYR A 17 13.89 -2.88 -6.57
N ARG A 18 13.95 -3.58 -7.68
CA ARG A 18 15.09 -4.44 -7.99
C ARG A 18 16.39 -3.65 -8.14
N TYR A 19 16.34 -2.47 -8.75
CA TYR A 19 17.50 -1.59 -8.93
C TYR A 19 18.11 -1.16 -7.59
N LEU A 20 17.28 -0.78 -6.62
CA LEU A 20 17.73 -0.44 -5.27
C LEU A 20 18.02 -1.66 -4.40
N GLY A 21 17.69 -2.87 -4.83
CA GLY A 21 17.86 -4.10 -4.06
C GLY A 21 16.86 -4.25 -2.91
N VAL A 22 15.62 -3.83 -3.12
CA VAL A 22 14.51 -4.07 -2.19
C VAL A 22 14.03 -5.52 -2.32
N ASP A 23 13.64 -6.11 -1.20
CA ASP A 23 12.97 -7.41 -1.17
C ASP A 23 11.59 -7.30 -1.84
N ALA A 24 11.55 -7.57 -3.14
CA ALA A 24 10.37 -7.42 -3.96
C ALA A 24 10.19 -8.63 -4.89
N SER A 25 8.97 -8.82 -5.39
CA SER A 25 8.62 -9.89 -6.31
C SER A 25 9.41 -9.80 -7.61
N LEU A 26 9.84 -10.95 -8.12
CA LEU A 26 10.32 -11.05 -9.49
C LEU A 26 9.14 -10.87 -10.46
N TYR A 27 9.42 -10.32 -11.62
CA TYR A 27 8.41 -10.09 -12.64
C TYR A 27 8.94 -10.42 -14.04
N ASN A 28 8.02 -10.77 -14.94
CA ASN A 28 8.30 -10.91 -16.36
C ASN A 28 6.99 -10.78 -17.15
N TYR A 29 7.08 -10.46 -18.43
CA TYR A 29 5.94 -10.56 -19.33
C TYR A 29 5.81 -11.99 -19.85
N ALA A 30 4.58 -12.49 -19.90
CA ALA A 30 4.26 -13.82 -20.37
C ALA A 30 3.08 -13.78 -21.34
N GLU A 31 3.16 -14.59 -22.40
CA GLU A 31 2.01 -14.87 -23.26
C GLU A 31 1.11 -15.90 -22.57
N LEU A 32 -0.18 -15.57 -22.47
CA LEU A 32 -1.17 -16.46 -21.87
C LEU A 32 -2.08 -17.04 -22.94
N SER A 33 -2.24 -18.36 -22.92
CA SER A 33 -3.21 -19.07 -23.72
C SER A 33 -4.02 -20.04 -22.86
N LEU A 34 -5.32 -20.10 -23.05
CA LEU A 34 -6.21 -21.03 -22.36
C LEU A 34 -6.86 -21.97 -23.38
N ASN A 35 -6.66 -23.28 -23.23
CA ASN A 35 -7.18 -24.29 -24.14
C ASN A 35 -6.83 -24.06 -25.64
N GLY A 36 -5.67 -23.43 -25.90
CA GLY A 36 -5.21 -23.10 -27.25
C GLY A 36 -5.71 -21.76 -27.78
N GLU A 37 -6.52 -21.03 -27.04
CA GLU A 37 -6.95 -19.66 -27.36
C GLU A 37 -5.96 -18.68 -26.73
N TYR A 38 -5.38 -17.78 -27.55
CA TYR A 38 -4.47 -16.74 -27.08
C TYR A 38 -5.22 -15.61 -26.40
N LEU A 39 -4.90 -15.33 -25.14
CA LEU A 39 -5.55 -14.32 -24.32
C LEU A 39 -4.79 -12.99 -24.28
N GLY A 40 -3.50 -12.98 -24.62
CA GLY A 40 -2.69 -11.76 -24.61
C GLY A 40 -1.37 -11.89 -23.86
N VAL A 41 -0.69 -10.75 -23.72
CA VAL A 41 0.52 -10.61 -22.90
C VAL A 41 0.13 -10.07 -21.52
N TYR A 42 0.61 -10.72 -20.48
CA TYR A 42 0.34 -10.39 -19.09
C TYR A 42 1.65 -10.18 -18.33
N LEU A 43 1.61 -9.30 -17.34
CA LEU A 43 2.67 -9.23 -16.33
C LEU A 43 2.50 -10.40 -15.36
N ALA A 44 3.48 -11.28 -15.33
CA ALA A 44 3.58 -12.37 -14.36
C ALA A 44 4.44 -11.89 -13.19
N LEU A 45 3.90 -11.93 -11.99
CA LEU A 45 4.58 -11.59 -10.74
C LEU A 45 4.82 -12.83 -9.91
N GLU A 46 5.97 -12.89 -9.24
CA GLU A 46 6.23 -13.89 -8.21
C GLU A 46 5.25 -13.70 -7.06
N ALA A 47 4.59 -14.78 -6.65
CA ALA A 47 3.76 -14.75 -5.44
C ALA A 47 4.65 -14.58 -4.20
N VAL A 48 4.19 -13.75 -3.26
CA VAL A 48 4.88 -13.58 -1.98
C VAL A 48 4.48 -14.74 -1.07
N GLU A 49 5.24 -15.82 -1.17
CA GLU A 49 5.05 -17.12 -0.52
C GLU A 49 6.41 -17.71 -0.12
N GLU A 50 6.47 -18.98 0.25
CA GLU A 50 7.69 -19.67 0.71
C GLU A 50 8.86 -19.52 -0.28
N SER A 51 8.63 -19.60 -1.60
CA SER A 51 9.68 -19.44 -2.62
C SER A 51 10.30 -18.04 -2.62
N PHE A 52 9.47 -17.02 -2.40
CA PHE A 52 9.91 -15.65 -2.22
C PHE A 52 10.78 -15.50 -0.97
N LEU A 53 10.35 -16.08 0.16
CA LEU A 53 11.08 -16.05 1.43
C LEU A 53 12.43 -16.75 1.29
N LEU A 54 12.46 -17.95 0.69
CA LEU A 54 13.71 -18.69 0.44
C LEU A 54 14.69 -17.88 -0.42
N ARG A 55 14.20 -17.17 -1.42
CA ARG A 55 15.05 -16.37 -2.33
C ARG A 55 15.64 -15.14 -1.64
N ASN A 56 14.84 -14.43 -0.85
CA ASN A 56 15.28 -13.18 -0.23
C ASN A 56 16.01 -13.41 1.10
N TYR A 57 15.56 -14.38 1.90
CA TYR A 57 16.03 -14.57 3.28
C TYR A 57 16.79 -15.88 3.49
N GLY A 58 16.83 -16.77 2.49
CA GLY A 58 17.52 -18.06 2.59
C GLY A 58 16.78 -19.08 3.46
N THR A 59 15.60 -18.76 3.93
CA THR A 59 14.73 -19.63 4.74
C THR A 59 13.27 -19.40 4.36
N GLY A 60 12.44 -20.45 4.48
CA GLY A 60 10.99 -20.32 4.41
C GLY A 60 10.34 -20.04 5.77
N ASP A 61 11.14 -19.96 6.82
CA ASP A 61 10.66 -19.62 8.15
C ASP A 61 10.28 -18.13 8.24
N GLY A 62 9.50 -17.81 9.24
CA GLY A 62 8.99 -16.46 9.46
C GLY A 62 7.51 -16.36 9.18
N ASN A 63 6.93 -15.27 9.59
CA ASN A 63 5.50 -15.05 9.54
C ASN A 63 5.17 -14.00 8.50
N LEU A 64 4.27 -14.34 7.60
CA LEU A 64 3.86 -13.49 6.50
C LEU A 64 2.38 -13.13 6.65
N TYR A 65 2.10 -11.84 6.55
CA TYR A 65 0.76 -11.28 6.64
C TYR A 65 0.50 -10.39 5.42
N LYS A 66 -0.75 -10.34 4.97
CA LYS A 66 -1.25 -9.38 3.98
C LYS A 66 -2.36 -8.54 4.60
N PRO A 67 -2.02 -7.52 5.39
CA PRO A 67 -3.00 -6.68 6.05
C PRO A 67 -3.91 -5.96 5.06
N ASP A 68 -5.19 -5.82 5.39
CA ASP A 68 -6.17 -5.12 4.57
C ASP A 68 -7.23 -4.46 5.46
N SER A 69 -7.31 -3.14 5.40
CA SER A 69 -8.33 -2.36 6.11
C SER A 69 -9.66 -2.28 5.36
N MET A 70 -9.70 -2.72 4.10
CA MET A 70 -10.89 -2.65 3.24
C MET A 70 -11.79 -3.87 3.42
N LYS A 71 -12.23 -4.19 4.64
CA LYS A 71 -13.28 -5.17 4.83
C LYS A 71 -14.60 -4.58 4.36
N MET A 72 -15.02 -4.88 3.15
CA MET A 72 -16.43 -4.81 2.79
C MET A 72 -17.19 -5.77 3.71
N GLY A 73 -18.03 -5.22 4.58
CA GLY A 73 -18.76 -5.96 5.59
C GLY A 73 -19.47 -7.17 5.02
N GLY A 74 -19.21 -8.33 5.61
CA GLY A 74 -20.04 -9.51 5.42
C GLY A 74 -19.36 -10.68 4.72
N GLY A 75 -18.73 -11.53 5.49
CA GLY A 75 -18.75 -12.97 5.41
C GLY A 75 -18.65 -13.63 4.03
N ALA A 76 -17.43 -13.87 3.59
CA ALA A 76 -17.08 -15.15 3.01
C ALA A 76 -15.56 -15.24 3.07
N LYS A 77 -15.03 -16.21 3.79
CA LYS A 77 -13.70 -16.75 3.52
C LYS A 77 -13.71 -17.24 2.07
N GLY A 78 -13.44 -16.33 1.14
CA GLY A 78 -13.22 -16.64 -0.26
C GLY A 78 -11.84 -17.23 -0.38
N ALA A 79 -11.77 -18.56 -0.21
CA ALA A 79 -10.64 -19.35 -0.61
C ALA A 79 -10.25 -18.95 -2.05
N ILE A 80 -9.10 -18.35 -2.21
CA ILE A 80 -8.33 -18.44 -3.46
C ILE A 80 -7.82 -19.88 -3.46
N GLY A 81 -8.67 -20.80 -3.89
CA GLY A 81 -8.49 -22.25 -3.84
C GLY A 81 -9.77 -22.96 -4.27
N GLY A 82 -10.63 -22.29 -5.05
CA GLY A 82 -11.75 -22.94 -5.69
C GLY A 82 -11.24 -23.88 -6.78
N GLU A 83 -11.63 -25.16 -6.71
CA GLU A 83 -11.46 -26.09 -7.84
C GLU A 83 -11.94 -25.40 -9.14
N PRO A 84 -11.19 -25.55 -10.25
CA PRO A 84 -11.63 -24.99 -11.52
C PRO A 84 -13.02 -25.55 -11.87
N PRO A 85 -13.93 -24.72 -12.42
CA PRO A 85 -15.26 -25.16 -12.79
C PRO A 85 -15.17 -26.33 -13.77
N LYS A 86 -15.99 -27.35 -13.55
CA LYS A 86 -16.01 -28.55 -14.39
C LYS A 86 -16.45 -28.18 -15.80
N PRO A 87 -15.83 -28.79 -16.85
CA PRO A 87 -16.22 -28.51 -18.23
C PRO A 87 -17.69 -28.81 -18.46
N GLY A 88 -18.50 -27.79 -18.77
CA GLY A 88 -19.91 -27.94 -19.13
C GLY A 88 -20.92 -27.06 -18.38
N GLU A 89 -20.54 -26.41 -17.31
CA GLU A 89 -21.41 -25.43 -16.63
C GLU A 89 -21.29 -24.06 -17.28
N LYS A 90 -22.36 -23.63 -17.97
CA LYS A 90 -22.40 -22.37 -18.73
C LYS A 90 -22.74 -21.13 -17.89
N ASP A 91 -22.89 -21.26 -16.57
CA ASP A 91 -23.44 -20.21 -15.70
C ASP A 91 -22.47 -19.71 -14.62
N ALA A 92 -21.15 -19.76 -14.86
CA ALA A 92 -20.13 -19.43 -13.84
C ALA A 92 -19.73 -17.95 -13.75
N PHE A 93 -20.33 -17.05 -14.54
CA PHE A 93 -20.15 -15.61 -14.37
C PHE A 93 -21.53 -14.97 -14.17
N PRO A 94 -21.83 -14.44 -12.99
CA PRO A 94 -23.01 -13.62 -12.84
C PRO A 94 -22.83 -12.36 -13.69
N ASN A 95 -23.53 -12.27 -14.81
CA ASN A 95 -23.85 -11.00 -15.43
C ASN A 95 -24.69 -10.25 -14.39
N GLY A 96 -24.02 -9.40 -13.62
CA GLY A 96 -24.70 -8.57 -12.64
C GLY A 96 -25.47 -7.45 -13.33
N ASP A 97 -26.72 -7.73 -13.69
CA ASP A 97 -27.75 -6.71 -13.56
C ASP A 97 -27.86 -6.41 -12.06
N MET A 98 -27.16 -5.39 -11.59
CA MET A 98 -27.42 -4.80 -10.28
C MET A 98 -28.78 -4.10 -10.37
N ASP A 99 -29.81 -4.84 -10.01
CA ASP A 99 -31.10 -4.27 -9.64
C ASP A 99 -30.83 -3.27 -8.49
N ARG A 100 -31.06 -1.99 -8.74
CA ARG A 100 -30.94 -0.93 -7.75
C ARG A 100 -32.02 -1.13 -6.70
N GLY A 101 -31.70 -1.93 -5.68
CA GLY A 101 -32.51 -1.99 -4.47
C GLY A 101 -32.56 -0.62 -3.82
N GLU A 102 -33.78 -0.13 -3.58
CA GLU A 102 -34.08 1.10 -2.87
C GLU A 102 -33.36 1.14 -1.52
N GLY A 103 -32.42 2.09 -1.35
CA GLY A 103 -31.77 2.30 -0.06
C GLY A 103 -30.37 2.94 -0.06
N MET A 104 -29.78 3.29 -1.20
CA MET A 104 -28.59 4.14 -1.19
C MET A 104 -29.02 5.62 -1.19
N PRO A 105 -28.48 6.47 -0.28
CA PRO A 105 -28.73 7.90 -0.34
C PRO A 105 -28.07 8.48 -1.60
N ASP A 106 -28.86 9.24 -2.34
CA ASP A 106 -28.44 9.97 -3.54
C ASP A 106 -27.51 11.11 -3.10
N PHE A 107 -26.21 11.04 -3.46
CA PHE A 107 -25.24 12.08 -3.15
C PHE A 107 -25.31 13.30 -4.10
N ALA A 108 -26.38 13.42 -4.88
CA ALA A 108 -26.53 14.49 -5.87
C ALA A 108 -27.23 15.77 -5.37
N ASP A 109 -27.79 15.79 -4.15
CA ASP A 109 -28.49 16.98 -3.62
C ASP A 109 -27.91 17.41 -2.28
N GLY A 110 -27.10 18.48 -2.28
CA GLY A 110 -26.69 19.11 -1.05
C GLY A 110 -25.49 20.06 -1.08
N MET A 111 -25.17 20.67 -2.20
CA MET A 111 -24.34 21.89 -2.16
C MET A 111 -25.24 23.13 -1.95
N PRO A 112 -25.07 23.91 -0.89
CA PRO A 112 -25.73 25.19 -0.77
C PRO A 112 -25.15 26.18 -1.81
N PRO A 113 -25.98 27.09 -2.37
CA PRO A 113 -25.54 28.07 -3.36
C PRO A 113 -24.59 29.10 -2.75
N GLY A 114 -23.58 29.46 -3.54
CA GLY A 114 -22.53 30.42 -3.17
C GLY A 114 -23.09 31.74 -2.70
N GLY A 115 -22.51 32.25 -1.60
CA GLY A 115 -22.66 33.61 -1.12
C GLY A 115 -21.59 34.49 -1.75
N GLU A 116 -22.03 35.65 -2.24
CA GLU A 116 -21.26 36.65 -2.96
C GLU A 116 -20.18 37.33 -2.13
N ASP A 117 -19.08 37.54 -2.76
CA ASP A 117 -18.16 38.69 -2.81
C ASP A 117 -18.10 39.66 -1.59
N SER A 118 -16.94 39.74 -0.96
CA SER A 118 -16.45 41.01 -0.37
C SER A 118 -14.93 40.98 -0.13
N GLY A 119 -14.20 41.83 -0.92
CA GLY A 119 -13.10 42.64 -0.41
C GLY A 119 -11.70 42.05 -0.45
N LEU A 120 -10.94 42.52 -1.42
CA LEU A 120 -9.49 42.52 -1.52
C LEU A 120 -8.82 43.12 -0.27
N GLU A 121 -7.86 42.42 0.34
CA GLU A 121 -6.64 43.05 0.89
C GLU A 121 -5.45 42.14 0.64
N GLU A 122 -4.44 42.73 0.01
CA GLU A 122 -3.11 42.13 -0.24
C GLU A 122 -2.35 41.98 1.11
N GLY A 123 -1.82 40.81 1.36
CA GLY A 123 -0.94 40.49 2.48
C GLY A 123 -0.18 39.20 2.23
N ASP A 124 1.02 39.36 1.72
CA ASP A 124 2.03 38.35 1.47
C ASP A 124 2.36 37.56 2.73
N GLU A 125 2.03 36.25 2.75
CA GLU A 125 2.79 35.22 3.43
C GLU A 125 2.38 33.85 2.86
N ARG A 126 3.29 33.25 2.12
CA ARG A 126 3.18 31.88 1.60
C ARG A 126 3.13 30.88 2.77
N LYS A 127 1.95 30.60 3.28
CA LYS A 127 1.72 29.41 4.09
C LYS A 127 1.87 28.18 3.17
N LYS A 128 2.92 27.41 3.37
CA LYS A 128 3.03 26.04 2.90
C LYS A 128 1.82 25.27 3.44
N THR A 129 0.81 25.06 2.62
CA THR A 129 -0.29 24.18 2.95
C THR A 129 0.21 22.75 2.85
N ALA A 130 0.51 22.16 4.01
CA ALA A 130 0.52 20.73 4.14
C ALA A 130 -0.81 20.18 3.59
N ARG A 131 -0.76 19.12 2.79
CA ARG A 131 -1.88 18.40 2.20
C ARG A 131 -3.00 18.30 3.23
N GLY A 132 -4.19 18.76 2.88
CA GLY A 132 -5.25 19.11 3.80
C GLY A 132 -5.57 18.05 4.83
N LYS A 133 -5.36 18.40 6.08
CA LYS A 133 -5.99 17.75 7.22
C LYS A 133 -7.49 17.80 6.97
N MET A 134 -8.11 16.64 6.67
CA MET A 134 -9.57 16.55 6.64
C MET A 134 -10.11 17.06 8.00
N PRO A 135 -11.28 17.73 8.01
CA PRO A 135 -11.85 18.22 9.28
C PRO A 135 -12.02 17.05 10.26
N ASP A 136 -11.59 17.24 11.49
CA ASP A 136 -11.85 16.31 12.60
C ASP A 136 -13.35 16.01 12.66
N GLY A 137 -13.75 14.77 12.33
CA GLY A 137 -15.15 14.30 12.43
C GLY A 137 -15.71 13.54 11.26
N GLY A 138 -14.98 13.38 10.14
CA GLY A 138 -15.36 12.42 9.09
C GLY A 138 -15.03 10.98 9.51
N PRO A 139 -15.78 9.97 9.04
CA PRO A 139 -15.38 8.58 9.30
C PRO A 139 -13.98 8.37 8.72
N SER A 140 -13.03 8.00 9.57
CA SER A 140 -11.69 7.60 9.17
C SER A 140 -11.84 6.37 8.26
N MET A 141 -11.66 6.53 6.96
CA MET A 141 -11.67 5.43 6.01
C MET A 141 -10.35 4.67 5.99
N GLY A 142 -9.43 4.93 6.90
CA GLY A 142 -8.14 4.29 6.86
C GLY A 142 -7.52 4.14 8.22
N GLY A 143 -7.00 2.98 8.49
CA GLY A 143 -6.32 2.64 9.72
C GLY A 143 -7.17 1.79 10.64
N GLY A 144 -8.03 0.94 10.06
CA GLY A 144 -8.69 -0.12 10.82
C GLY A 144 -7.66 -0.94 11.59
N ASN A 145 -8.08 -1.59 12.58
CA ASN A 145 -7.45 -2.52 13.53
C ASN A 145 -6.01 -3.01 13.17
N GLY A 146 -5.05 -2.08 13.08
CA GLY A 146 -3.62 -2.36 12.91
C GLY A 146 -3.08 -2.38 11.48
N ALA A 147 -3.92 -2.36 10.43
CA ALA A 147 -3.42 -2.41 9.05
C ALA A 147 -2.52 -1.20 8.68
N ASN A 148 -2.64 -0.08 9.36
CA ASN A 148 -1.77 1.09 9.20
C ASN A 148 -0.41 0.97 9.93
N LEU A 149 -0.15 -0.17 10.59
CA LEU A 149 1.05 -0.46 11.37
C LEU A 149 1.30 0.50 12.55
N ASN A 150 0.36 1.35 12.91
CA ASN A 150 0.47 2.18 14.10
C ASN A 150 0.29 1.36 15.37
N TYR A 151 1.16 1.54 16.34
CA TYR A 151 0.98 0.94 17.67
C TYR A 151 -0.23 1.60 18.39
N THR A 152 -1.14 0.79 18.85
CA THR A 152 -2.33 1.22 19.61
C THR A 152 -2.19 0.83 21.08
N ASP A 153 -2.08 -0.45 21.37
CA ASP A 153 -1.99 -1.02 22.71
C ASP A 153 -1.38 -2.44 22.66
N GLU A 154 -1.40 -3.19 23.76
CA GLU A 154 -0.87 -4.56 23.84
C GLU A 154 -1.92 -5.65 23.55
N GLU A 155 -3.18 -5.25 23.28
CA GLU A 155 -4.25 -6.19 23.00
C GLU A 155 -4.20 -6.68 21.56
N LEU A 156 -4.09 -7.99 21.35
CA LEU A 156 -3.99 -8.56 20.00
C LEU A 156 -5.22 -8.29 19.15
N SER A 157 -6.40 -8.12 19.77
CA SER A 157 -7.64 -7.77 19.06
C SER A 157 -7.61 -6.39 18.37
N SER A 158 -6.74 -5.49 18.83
CA SER A 158 -6.55 -4.16 18.22
C SER A 158 -5.87 -4.20 16.84
N TYR A 159 -5.37 -5.39 16.44
CA TYR A 159 -4.62 -5.60 15.20
C TYR A 159 -5.27 -6.67 14.31
N SER A 160 -6.57 -6.85 14.40
CA SER A 160 -7.28 -7.94 13.69
C SER A 160 -7.10 -7.89 12.17
N ASP A 161 -6.92 -6.71 11.58
CA ASP A 161 -6.73 -6.58 10.12
C ASP A 161 -5.35 -7.12 9.65
N ILE A 162 -4.38 -7.23 10.57
CA ILE A 162 -3.12 -7.95 10.30
C ILE A 162 -3.38 -9.46 10.36
N TRP A 163 -4.00 -9.94 11.45
CA TRP A 163 -4.19 -11.37 11.68
C TRP A 163 -5.17 -12.00 10.70
N ASP A 164 -6.20 -11.28 10.30
CA ASP A 164 -7.15 -11.75 9.28
C ASP A 164 -6.51 -11.88 7.88
N GLY A 165 -5.32 -11.30 7.68
CA GLY A 165 -4.50 -11.40 6.50
C GLY A 165 -3.34 -12.40 6.61
N GLU A 166 -3.39 -13.37 7.54
CA GLU A 166 -2.35 -14.40 7.66
C GLU A 166 -2.16 -15.20 6.37
N VAL A 167 -0.92 -15.27 5.90
CA VAL A 167 -0.50 -16.08 4.75
C VAL A 167 0.18 -17.36 5.23
N THR A 168 0.94 -17.27 6.32
CA THR A 168 1.53 -18.42 7.01
C THR A 168 0.75 -18.74 8.29
N ASP A 169 0.81 -19.98 8.76
CA ASP A 169 0.20 -20.37 10.03
C ASP A 169 0.93 -19.67 11.18
N THR A 170 0.22 -18.84 11.96
CA THR A 170 0.78 -18.08 13.06
C THR A 170 -0.01 -18.30 14.36
N GLY A 171 0.57 -17.88 15.47
CA GLY A 171 -0.04 -18.02 16.79
C GLY A 171 0.15 -16.78 17.65
N LYS A 172 -0.44 -16.81 18.85
CA LYS A 172 -0.40 -15.68 19.79
C LYS A 172 1.01 -15.18 20.12
N ALA A 173 2.00 -16.08 20.14
CA ALA A 173 3.39 -15.70 20.40
C ALA A 173 3.96 -14.87 19.24
N ASP A 174 3.60 -15.22 18.02
CA ASP A 174 4.01 -14.53 16.81
C ASP A 174 3.37 -13.14 16.75
N HIS A 175 2.06 -13.06 16.97
CA HIS A 175 1.32 -11.79 17.07
C HIS A 175 1.92 -10.87 18.16
N SER A 176 2.27 -11.41 19.31
CA SER A 176 2.89 -10.62 20.38
C SER A 176 4.26 -10.07 20.01
N ARG A 177 5.04 -10.77 19.16
CA ARG A 177 6.30 -10.24 18.63
C ARG A 177 6.05 -9.08 17.67
N VAL A 178 5.06 -9.20 16.78
CA VAL A 178 4.66 -8.10 15.87
C VAL A 178 4.25 -6.87 16.69
N VAL A 179 3.35 -7.01 17.69
CA VAL A 179 2.91 -5.89 18.52
C VAL A 179 4.09 -5.27 19.29
N THR A 180 5.01 -6.10 19.81
CA THR A 180 6.23 -5.62 20.47
C THR A 180 7.09 -4.80 19.51
N ALA A 181 7.25 -5.26 18.27
CA ALA A 181 7.99 -4.53 17.25
C ALA A 181 7.31 -3.20 16.90
N LEU A 182 6.00 -3.19 16.63
CA LEU A 182 5.23 -1.97 16.36
C LEU A 182 5.36 -0.94 17.49
N LYS A 183 5.33 -1.40 18.77
CA LYS A 183 5.51 -0.53 19.94
C LYS A 183 6.86 0.17 19.94
N ASN A 184 7.93 -0.58 19.68
CA ASN A 184 9.29 -0.03 19.69
C ASN A 184 9.57 0.84 18.48
N ILE A 185 9.07 0.46 17.30
CA ILE A 185 9.20 1.24 16.07
C ILE A 185 8.46 2.58 16.21
N GLY A 186 7.19 2.55 16.63
CA GLY A 186 6.40 3.77 16.85
C GLY A 186 6.96 4.68 17.95
N GLY A 187 7.73 4.12 18.90
CA GLY A 187 8.45 4.86 19.94
C GLY A 187 9.87 5.28 19.56
N GLY A 188 10.33 4.96 18.35
CA GLY A 188 11.70 5.26 17.91
C GLY A 188 12.81 4.51 18.69
N THR A 189 12.48 3.37 19.30
CA THR A 189 13.38 2.64 20.21
C THR A 189 13.99 1.44 19.50
N ASP A 190 15.34 1.35 19.49
CA ASP A 190 16.09 0.20 18.96
C ASP A 190 15.63 -0.22 17.55
N LEU A 191 15.41 0.75 16.64
CA LEU A 191 14.78 0.54 15.33
C LEU A 191 15.40 -0.63 14.55
N GLU A 192 16.73 -0.71 14.46
CA GLU A 192 17.42 -1.77 13.71
C GLU A 192 17.26 -3.18 14.31
N LYS A 193 16.75 -3.29 15.55
CA LYS A 193 16.40 -4.57 16.16
C LYS A 193 15.04 -5.08 15.70
N TYR A 194 14.11 -4.16 15.45
CA TYR A 194 12.71 -4.47 15.18
C TYR A 194 12.30 -4.25 13.72
N LEU A 195 13.19 -3.67 12.91
CA LEU A 195 12.90 -3.27 11.54
C LEU A 195 14.12 -3.44 10.65
N ASP A 196 13.95 -3.99 9.46
CA ASP A 196 14.95 -3.90 8.39
C ASP A 196 14.95 -2.47 7.83
N VAL A 197 15.71 -1.60 8.52
CA VAL A 197 15.73 -0.17 8.21
C VAL A 197 16.22 0.09 6.80
N ASP A 198 17.24 -0.63 6.34
CA ASP A 198 17.82 -0.40 5.01
C ASP A 198 16.84 -0.74 3.89
N ASN A 199 16.22 -1.90 3.97
CA ASN A 199 15.19 -2.32 3.01
C ASN A 199 14.00 -1.37 3.04
N LEU A 200 13.57 -0.93 4.22
CA LEU A 200 12.45 -0.01 4.36
C LEU A 200 12.73 1.38 3.78
N LEU A 201 13.93 1.96 3.98
CA LEU A 201 14.28 3.26 3.40
C LEU A 201 14.30 3.20 1.86
N LYS A 202 14.78 2.10 1.28
CA LYS A 202 14.72 1.85 -0.17
C LYS A 202 13.29 1.69 -0.66
N TYR A 203 12.46 0.92 0.07
CA TYR A 203 11.03 0.80 -0.20
C TYR A 203 10.35 2.17 -0.20
N MET A 204 10.59 2.99 0.84
CA MET A 204 10.03 4.33 0.94
C MET A 204 10.45 5.24 -0.23
N ALA A 205 11.72 5.14 -0.67
CA ALA A 205 12.23 5.95 -1.78
C ALA A 205 11.52 5.62 -3.11
N VAL A 206 11.37 4.33 -3.44
CA VAL A 206 10.63 3.92 -4.65
C VAL A 206 9.16 4.30 -4.52
N HIS A 207 8.57 4.09 -3.35
CA HIS A 207 7.17 4.39 -3.09
C HIS A 207 6.87 5.89 -3.25
N ALA A 208 7.68 6.76 -2.66
CA ALA A 208 7.57 8.22 -2.80
C ALA A 208 7.76 8.66 -4.25
N PHE A 209 8.77 8.09 -4.93
CA PHE A 209 9.07 8.41 -6.33
C PHE A 209 7.92 8.00 -7.28
N SER A 210 7.32 6.82 -7.04
CA SER A 210 6.24 6.28 -7.87
C SER A 210 4.86 6.81 -7.53
N VAL A 211 4.70 7.55 -6.44
CA VAL A 211 3.44 8.14 -5.95
C VAL A 211 2.27 7.16 -6.04
N ASN A 212 2.35 6.07 -5.28
CA ASN A 212 1.27 5.10 -5.15
C ASN A 212 0.44 5.36 -3.89
N LEU A 213 -0.72 5.97 -4.03
CA LEU A 213 -1.64 6.26 -2.92
C LEU A 213 -2.61 5.11 -2.63
N ASP A 214 -2.62 4.07 -3.46
CA ASP A 214 -3.38 2.84 -3.26
C ASP A 214 -2.54 1.82 -2.47
N SER A 215 -2.10 2.21 -1.30
CA SER A 215 -1.16 1.41 -0.51
C SER A 215 -1.17 1.81 0.96
N LEU A 216 -0.15 1.37 1.70
CA LEU A 216 0.06 1.71 3.10
C LEU A 216 0.15 3.23 3.36
N SER A 217 0.67 4.02 2.41
CA SER A 217 0.75 5.49 2.52
C SER A 217 -0.57 6.22 2.24
N GLY A 218 -1.54 5.52 1.67
CA GLY A 218 -2.86 6.06 1.37
C GLY A 218 -3.83 5.95 2.55
N ASN A 219 -5.07 6.34 2.30
CA ASN A 219 -6.13 6.27 3.30
C ASN A 219 -6.67 4.85 3.55
N MET A 220 -6.22 3.85 2.77
CA MET A 220 -6.78 2.51 2.77
C MET A 220 -5.91 1.48 3.48
N ALA A 221 -4.63 1.78 3.72
CA ALA A 221 -3.68 0.91 4.43
C ALA A 221 -3.75 -0.57 3.98
N HIS A 222 -3.50 -0.80 2.69
CA HIS A 222 -3.46 -2.12 2.06
C HIS A 222 -2.35 -2.19 0.99
N ASN A 223 -2.34 -3.22 0.15
CA ASN A 223 -1.38 -3.40 -0.95
C ASN A 223 0.08 -3.44 -0.48
N TYR A 224 0.31 -4.18 0.58
CA TYR A 224 1.64 -4.53 1.06
C TYR A 224 1.58 -5.89 1.78
N TYR A 225 2.75 -6.52 1.94
CA TYR A 225 2.91 -7.63 2.87
C TYR A 225 3.78 -7.20 4.05
N LEU A 226 3.46 -7.72 5.23
CA LEU A 226 4.27 -7.60 6.42
C LEU A 226 4.94 -8.95 6.67
N TYR A 227 6.27 -8.96 6.69
CA TYR A 227 7.07 -10.13 7.05
C TYR A 227 7.66 -9.95 8.44
N GLU A 228 7.52 -10.93 9.31
CA GLU A 228 8.13 -10.98 10.65
C GLU A 228 9.03 -12.19 10.78
N TYR A 229 10.27 -11.97 11.19
CA TYR A 229 11.21 -13.02 11.52
C TYR A 229 12.00 -12.67 12.79
N ASN A 230 11.85 -13.49 13.84
CA ASN A 230 12.52 -13.30 15.13
C ASN A 230 12.32 -11.91 15.76
N GLY A 231 11.16 -11.29 15.54
CA GLY A 231 10.80 -9.97 16.08
C GLY A 231 11.24 -8.80 15.22
N MET A 232 11.88 -9.04 14.09
CA MET A 232 12.20 -8.03 13.09
C MET A 232 11.12 -8.00 12.01
N LEU A 233 10.60 -6.81 11.71
CA LEU A 233 9.61 -6.59 10.67
C LEU A 233 10.26 -6.12 9.37
N ASN A 234 9.67 -6.51 8.26
CA ASN A 234 9.97 -5.96 6.94
C ASN A 234 8.67 -5.73 6.17
N ILE A 235 8.62 -4.68 5.35
CA ILE A 235 7.49 -4.36 4.48
C ILE A 235 7.87 -4.74 3.04
N LEU A 236 6.98 -5.53 2.42
CA LEU A 236 7.18 -6.00 1.06
C LEU A 236 6.15 -5.34 0.14
N PRO A 237 6.59 -4.78 -1.01
CA PRO A 237 5.70 -4.08 -1.93
C PRO A 237 4.74 -5.03 -2.63
N TRP A 238 3.50 -4.56 -2.83
CA TRP A 238 2.48 -5.27 -3.59
C TRP A 238 1.53 -4.32 -4.30
N ASP A 239 1.08 -4.70 -5.51
CA ASP A 239 0.05 -4.04 -6.33
C ASP A 239 0.34 -2.55 -6.63
N TYR A 240 1.23 -2.30 -7.57
CA TYR A 240 1.61 -0.95 -8.02
C TYR A 240 0.91 -0.53 -9.31
N ASN A 241 -0.21 -1.13 -9.64
CA ASN A 241 -0.97 -0.83 -10.85
C ASN A 241 -1.53 0.61 -10.88
N LEU A 242 -1.72 1.23 -9.70
CA LEU A 242 -2.16 2.62 -9.52
C LEU A 242 -1.02 3.60 -9.22
N ALA A 243 0.24 3.18 -9.43
CA ALA A 243 1.38 4.07 -9.32
C ALA A 243 1.31 5.28 -10.29
N PHE A 244 2.20 6.24 -10.08
CA PHE A 244 2.30 7.47 -10.86
C PHE A 244 0.99 8.28 -10.85
N GLY A 245 0.41 8.43 -9.65
CA GLY A 245 -0.80 9.20 -9.44
C GLY A 245 -2.08 8.57 -10.01
N GLY A 246 -2.06 7.26 -10.32
CA GLY A 246 -3.19 6.56 -10.94
C GLY A 246 -4.45 6.51 -10.08
N MET A 247 -4.35 6.77 -8.78
CA MET A 247 -5.49 6.82 -7.86
C MET A 247 -6.18 8.19 -7.78
N ASN A 248 -5.72 9.18 -8.50
CA ASN A 248 -6.35 10.49 -8.52
C ASN A 248 -7.70 10.40 -9.24
N MET A 249 -8.78 10.25 -8.50
CA MET A 249 -10.14 10.02 -9.02
C MET A 249 -10.96 11.30 -9.22
N GLY A 250 -10.35 12.48 -9.24
CA GLY A 250 -11.05 13.75 -9.46
C GLY A 250 -11.23 14.09 -10.95
N PRO A 251 -12.27 14.85 -11.33
CA PRO A 251 -12.45 15.31 -12.70
C PRO A 251 -11.38 16.31 -13.16
N GLU A 252 -10.55 16.80 -12.25
CA GLU A 252 -9.43 17.72 -12.50
C GLU A 252 -8.11 17.05 -12.14
N ASN A 253 -7.86 15.85 -12.70
CA ASN A 253 -6.59 15.13 -12.54
C ASN A 253 -5.46 15.93 -13.18
N ASP A 254 -4.90 16.88 -12.43
CA ASP A 254 -3.69 17.56 -12.84
C ASP A 254 -2.48 16.78 -12.30
N ALA A 255 -1.76 16.11 -13.19
CA ALA A 255 -0.52 15.43 -12.86
C ALA A 255 0.51 16.39 -12.20
N SER A 256 0.33 17.71 -12.38
CA SER A 256 1.19 18.73 -11.77
C SER A 256 1.03 18.79 -10.24
N GLU A 257 -0.09 18.40 -9.69
CA GLU A 257 -0.28 18.36 -8.22
C GLU A 257 0.60 17.27 -7.59
N VAL A 258 0.69 16.11 -8.25
CA VAL A 258 1.44 14.95 -7.77
C VAL A 258 2.95 15.21 -7.80
N VAL A 259 3.43 15.96 -8.80
CA VAL A 259 4.86 16.30 -8.95
C VAL A 259 5.36 17.20 -7.82
N ASN A 260 4.46 17.92 -7.16
CA ASN A 260 4.79 18.84 -6.07
C ASN A 260 4.59 18.23 -4.66
N ASP A 261 4.25 16.95 -4.57
CA ASP A 261 4.13 16.28 -3.27
C ASP A 261 5.48 16.26 -2.54
N ALA A 262 5.43 16.44 -1.22
CA ALA A 262 6.64 16.46 -0.40
C ALA A 262 7.22 15.04 -0.31
N VAL A 263 8.44 14.85 -0.80
CA VAL A 263 9.13 13.54 -0.78
C VAL A 263 9.58 13.13 0.62
N ASP A 264 9.77 14.07 1.54
CA ASP A 264 10.23 13.81 2.91
C ASP A 264 9.11 13.38 3.87
N THR A 265 7.87 13.37 3.41
CA THR A 265 6.72 12.98 4.23
C THR A 265 5.76 12.06 3.47
N PRO A 266 6.27 11.02 2.79
CA PRO A 266 5.42 10.16 1.94
C PRO A 266 4.39 9.38 2.75
N PHE A 267 4.64 9.16 4.04
CA PHE A 267 3.78 8.43 4.97
C PHE A 267 3.35 9.29 6.17
N ALA A 268 3.22 10.59 5.98
CA ALA A 268 2.91 11.53 7.06
C ALA A 268 1.65 11.13 7.85
N GLY A 269 1.77 11.16 9.18
CA GLY A 269 0.72 10.76 10.11
C GLY A 269 0.69 9.26 10.42
N THR A 270 1.68 8.50 9.96
CA THR A 270 1.87 7.10 10.30
C THR A 270 3.03 6.99 11.27
N THR A 271 2.78 6.72 12.55
CA THR A 271 3.83 6.68 13.60
C THR A 271 4.89 5.63 13.33
N PHE A 272 4.56 4.59 12.56
CA PHE A 272 5.51 3.58 12.13
C PHE A 272 6.67 4.18 11.30
N PHE A 273 6.40 5.18 10.47
CA PHE A 273 7.40 5.78 9.58
C PHE A 273 7.96 7.11 10.08
N ASP A 274 7.18 7.88 10.86
CA ASP A 274 7.54 9.23 11.28
C ASP A 274 8.87 9.23 12.05
N GLY A 275 9.07 8.29 12.97
CA GLY A 275 10.32 8.19 13.76
C GLY A 275 11.58 7.81 12.95
N LEU A 276 11.42 7.26 11.75
CA LEU A 276 12.55 6.92 10.88
C LEU A 276 13.18 8.18 10.28
N LEU A 277 12.37 9.05 9.69
CA LEU A 277 12.85 10.24 8.99
C LEU A 277 13.17 11.39 9.96
N GLU A 278 12.82 11.29 11.25
CA GLU A 278 13.35 12.17 12.30
C GLU A 278 14.83 11.91 12.59
N ASN A 279 15.34 10.73 12.27
CA ASN A 279 16.75 10.38 12.40
C ASN A 279 17.54 10.91 11.19
N GLU A 280 18.42 11.90 11.40
CA GLU A 280 19.21 12.54 10.34
C GLU A 280 20.04 11.55 9.49
N THR A 281 20.52 10.45 10.09
CA THR A 281 21.27 9.41 9.36
C THR A 281 20.35 8.64 8.41
N TYR A 282 19.15 8.28 8.85
CA TYR A 282 18.19 7.57 8.01
C TYR A 282 17.62 8.50 6.94
N LEU A 283 17.32 9.75 7.27
CA LEU A 283 16.89 10.75 6.30
C LEU A 283 17.93 10.96 5.20
N SER A 284 19.24 11.07 5.58
CA SER A 284 20.32 11.20 4.61
C SER A 284 20.39 9.99 3.66
N ARG A 285 20.29 8.77 4.20
CA ARG A 285 20.29 7.54 3.38
C ARG A 285 19.07 7.46 2.47
N TYR A 286 17.91 7.85 2.96
CA TYR A 286 16.70 7.94 2.17
C TYR A 286 16.85 8.89 0.98
N HIS A 287 17.41 10.09 1.21
CA HIS A 287 17.73 11.04 0.14
C HIS A 287 18.77 10.49 -0.85
N GLU A 288 19.75 9.72 -0.41
CA GLU A 288 20.68 9.04 -1.29
C GLU A 288 19.97 8.07 -2.24
N TYR A 289 19.01 7.28 -1.74
CA TYR A 289 18.21 6.37 -2.56
C TYR A 289 17.30 7.11 -3.54
N LEU A 290 16.65 8.20 -3.13
CA LEU A 290 15.88 9.06 -4.04
C LEU A 290 16.78 9.65 -5.14
N ASN A 291 17.98 10.10 -4.78
CA ASN A 291 18.93 10.64 -5.74
C ASN A 291 19.41 9.58 -6.73
N GLN A 292 19.67 8.34 -6.28
CA GLN A 292 20.02 7.22 -7.17
C GLN A 292 18.89 6.96 -8.18
N LEU A 293 17.64 6.93 -7.75
CA LEU A 293 16.51 6.77 -8.67
C LEU A 293 16.44 7.91 -9.68
N ALA A 294 16.57 9.16 -9.22
CA ALA A 294 16.40 10.32 -10.10
C ALA A 294 17.57 10.51 -11.09
N GLN A 295 18.81 10.26 -10.66
CA GLN A 295 20.02 10.60 -11.45
C GLN A 295 20.62 9.41 -12.18
N GLU A 296 20.42 8.20 -11.71
CA GLU A 296 21.09 7.01 -12.27
C GLU A 296 20.12 6.03 -12.91
N TYR A 297 18.87 5.95 -12.41
CA TYR A 297 17.87 5.04 -12.98
C TYR A 297 17.04 5.72 -14.07
N VAL A 298 16.60 6.98 -13.87
CA VAL A 298 15.68 7.67 -14.78
C VAL A 298 16.42 8.49 -15.83
N LEU A 299 17.56 9.11 -15.51
CA LEU A 299 18.39 9.91 -16.43
C LEU A 299 19.52 9.11 -17.05
#